data_fc7267789944c25f86ca17945fdadaf2
#
_entry.id   fc7267789944c25f86ca17945fdadaf2
#
_cell.length_a   1.000
_cell.length_b   1.000
_cell.length_c   1.000
_cell.angle_alpha   90.00
_cell.angle_beta   90.00
_cell.angle_gamma   90.00
#
_symmetry.space_group_name_H-M   'P 1'
#
loop_
_entity.id
_entity.type
_entity.pdbx_description
1 polymer ?
#
loop_
_entity_poly.entity_id
_entity_poly.type
_entity_poly.pdbx_seq_one_letter_code
_entity_poly.pdbx_strand_id
1 'polypeptide(L)'
;MRQNQKQLLVFGAGGHGRVVAEAALLKGQWGGVVASARSLPAHLTMLLPGVNLVNFDTVSQTATEIHIAIGNNAARQAEAEALGQLMLVSVVHPQACVSAFSQMGAGCFVAACAVVAPLAVMGVGVIVNHSAVIDHDAEVGAFSHIAQLASVCGHARLGRRVSVGSGAVVLPFAVLGDDVVLSPGSVASGNLLTPGVYSGTPAVKIE
;
A
#
# COMPACT_ATOMS: atom_id res chain seq x y z
N MET A 1 -4.24 -33.33 9.24
CA MET A 1 -5.48 -32.51 9.16
C MET A 1 -5.08 -31.15 8.62
N ARG A 2 -5.38 -30.81 7.35
CA ARG A 2 -5.16 -29.43 6.85
C ARG A 2 -6.22 -28.57 7.53
N GLN A 3 -5.80 -27.73 8.48
CA GLN A 3 -6.64 -26.66 9.00
C GLN A 3 -7.21 -25.91 7.82
N ASN A 4 -8.46 -25.50 7.93
CA ASN A 4 -9.21 -24.69 6.94
C ASN A 4 -8.52 -23.32 6.82
N GLN A 5 -7.40 -23.27 6.08
CA GLN A 5 -6.63 -22.04 5.89
C GLN A 5 -7.47 -21.12 5.02
N LYS A 6 -7.71 -19.90 5.49
CA LYS A 6 -8.45 -18.86 4.77
C LYS A 6 -7.83 -18.57 3.39
N GLN A 7 -8.65 -18.26 2.42
CA GLN A 7 -8.20 -17.83 1.10
C GLN A 7 -8.09 -16.31 1.07
N LEU A 8 -6.97 -15.79 0.52
CA LEU A 8 -6.81 -14.37 0.25
C LEU A 8 -7.33 -14.02 -1.14
N LEU A 9 -8.19 -13.02 -1.21
CA LEU A 9 -8.54 -12.34 -2.45
C LEU A 9 -7.67 -11.09 -2.62
N VAL A 10 -6.82 -11.07 -3.65
CA VAL A 10 -6.10 -9.88 -4.10
C VAL A 10 -6.98 -9.16 -5.12
N PHE A 11 -7.53 -8.00 -4.74
CA PHE A 11 -8.38 -7.20 -5.61
C PHE A 11 -7.57 -6.14 -6.34
N GLY A 12 -7.34 -6.37 -7.63
CA GLY A 12 -6.49 -5.58 -8.52
C GLY A 12 -5.59 -6.49 -9.35
N ALA A 13 -5.87 -6.63 -10.65
CA ALA A 13 -5.18 -7.56 -11.56
C ALA A 13 -4.08 -6.89 -12.40
N GLY A 14 -3.55 -5.74 -11.94
CA GLY A 14 -2.48 -5.01 -12.60
C GLY A 14 -1.07 -5.35 -12.07
N GLY A 15 -0.09 -4.51 -12.39
CA GLY A 15 1.30 -4.69 -11.94
C GLY A 15 1.44 -4.75 -10.42
N HIS A 16 0.75 -3.84 -9.70
CA HIS A 16 0.76 -3.86 -8.24
C HIS A 16 0.11 -5.12 -7.66
N GLY A 17 -0.96 -5.60 -8.30
CA GLY A 17 -1.60 -6.88 -7.93
C GLY A 17 -0.64 -8.07 -7.99
N ARG A 18 0.26 -8.11 -8.99
CA ARG A 18 1.28 -9.16 -9.08
C ARG A 18 2.25 -9.10 -7.90
N VAL A 19 2.71 -7.90 -7.53
CA VAL A 19 3.64 -7.71 -6.41
C VAL A 19 3.01 -8.13 -5.08
N VAL A 20 1.75 -7.76 -4.86
CA VAL A 20 1.00 -8.16 -3.66
C VAL A 20 0.78 -9.67 -3.62
N ALA A 21 0.37 -10.27 -4.74
CA ALA A 21 0.11 -11.70 -4.82
C ALA A 21 1.38 -12.54 -4.57
N GLU A 22 2.52 -12.13 -5.12
CA GLU A 22 3.81 -12.76 -4.83
C GLU A 22 4.16 -12.68 -3.35
N ALA A 23 4.06 -11.49 -2.74
CA ALA A 23 4.31 -11.31 -1.31
C ALA A 23 3.41 -12.21 -0.44
N ALA A 24 2.14 -12.34 -0.81
CA ALA A 24 1.18 -13.20 -0.12
C ALA A 24 1.54 -14.69 -0.23
N LEU A 25 1.95 -15.14 -1.42
CA LEU A 25 2.42 -16.51 -1.64
C LEU A 25 3.68 -16.81 -0.80
N LEU A 26 4.66 -15.90 -0.83
CA LEU A 26 5.90 -16.04 -0.07
C LEU A 26 5.67 -16.02 1.45
N LYS A 27 4.69 -15.25 1.92
CA LYS A 27 4.30 -15.23 3.34
C LYS A 27 3.75 -16.56 3.82
N GLY A 28 3.01 -17.28 2.96
CA GLY A 28 2.52 -18.64 3.24
C GLY A 28 1.48 -18.73 4.36
N GLN A 29 0.82 -17.63 4.73
CA GLN A 29 -0.18 -17.64 5.81
C GLN A 29 -1.59 -17.99 5.33
N TRP A 30 -1.84 -17.98 4.02
CA TRP A 30 -3.12 -18.33 3.42
C TRP A 30 -3.07 -19.72 2.76
N GLY A 31 -4.19 -20.41 2.77
CA GLY A 31 -4.35 -21.71 2.10
C GLY A 31 -4.39 -21.62 0.59
N GLY A 32 -4.63 -20.41 0.07
CA GLY A 32 -4.60 -20.09 -1.34
C GLY A 32 -4.68 -18.58 -1.54
N VAL A 33 -4.18 -18.13 -2.69
CA VAL A 33 -4.27 -16.74 -3.15
C VAL A 33 -4.95 -16.74 -4.51
N VAL A 34 -5.99 -15.94 -4.66
CA VAL A 34 -6.69 -15.71 -5.93
C VAL A 34 -6.72 -14.21 -6.21
N ALA A 35 -6.88 -13.83 -7.46
CA ALA A 35 -6.96 -12.42 -7.82
C ALA A 35 -8.26 -12.13 -8.59
N SER A 36 -8.74 -10.89 -8.47
CA SER A 36 -9.88 -10.39 -9.22
C SER A 36 -9.75 -8.89 -9.49
N ALA A 37 -10.63 -8.38 -10.34
CA ALA A 37 -10.80 -6.95 -10.60
C ALA A 37 -12.21 -6.70 -11.14
N ARG A 38 -12.64 -5.43 -11.20
CA ARG A 38 -13.95 -5.04 -11.80
C ARG A 38 -14.07 -5.45 -13.26
N SER A 39 -12.94 -5.44 -13.98
CA SER A 39 -12.88 -5.91 -15.38
C SER A 39 -11.61 -6.74 -15.56
N LEU A 40 -11.77 -7.94 -16.07
CA LEU A 40 -10.68 -8.86 -16.38
C LEU A 40 -10.57 -9.04 -17.90
N PRO A 41 -9.36 -8.98 -18.49
CA PRO A 41 -9.17 -9.32 -19.88
C PRO A 41 -9.56 -10.78 -20.12
N ALA A 42 -10.42 -11.05 -21.11
CA ALA A 42 -10.99 -12.37 -21.35
C ALA A 42 -9.94 -13.47 -21.65
N HIS A 43 -8.75 -13.08 -22.12
CA HIS A 43 -7.66 -14.01 -22.44
C HIS A 43 -6.73 -14.34 -21.24
N LEU A 44 -6.87 -13.61 -20.10
CA LEU A 44 -6.06 -13.85 -18.92
C LEU A 44 -6.80 -14.76 -17.94
N THR A 45 -6.20 -15.89 -17.61
CA THR A 45 -6.74 -16.85 -16.63
C THR A 45 -5.97 -16.83 -15.30
N MET A 46 -4.75 -16.30 -15.32
CA MET A 46 -3.88 -16.20 -14.15
C MET A 46 -3.21 -14.83 -14.05
N LEU A 47 -3.07 -14.33 -12.85
CA LEU A 47 -2.28 -13.12 -12.56
C LEU A 47 -0.78 -13.43 -12.48
N LEU A 48 -0.45 -14.55 -11.84
CA LEU A 48 0.87 -15.17 -11.70
C LEU A 48 0.71 -16.70 -11.71
N PRO A 49 1.77 -17.50 -11.95
CA PRO A 49 1.74 -18.93 -11.71
C PRO A 49 1.25 -19.25 -10.30
N GLY A 50 0.17 -20.02 -10.20
CA GLY A 50 -0.46 -20.37 -8.92
C GLY A 50 -1.46 -19.34 -8.37
N VAL A 51 -1.69 -18.21 -9.04
CA VAL A 51 -2.70 -17.21 -8.69
C VAL A 51 -3.72 -17.08 -9.82
N ASN A 52 -4.82 -17.77 -9.70
CA ASN A 52 -5.89 -17.74 -10.69
C ASN A 52 -6.65 -16.40 -10.65
N LEU A 53 -7.04 -15.91 -11.81
CA LEU A 53 -8.01 -14.85 -11.95
C LEU A 53 -9.42 -15.44 -11.86
N VAL A 54 -10.22 -14.87 -10.97
CA VAL A 54 -11.58 -15.35 -10.69
C VAL A 54 -12.59 -14.22 -10.86
N ASN A 55 -13.83 -14.58 -11.18
CA ASN A 55 -14.90 -13.59 -11.25
C ASN A 55 -15.17 -13.04 -9.83
N PHE A 56 -15.23 -11.70 -9.73
CA PHE A 56 -15.43 -11.02 -8.45
C PHE A 56 -16.74 -11.40 -7.77
N ASP A 57 -17.85 -11.44 -8.52
CA ASP A 57 -19.18 -11.72 -7.95
C ASP A 57 -19.25 -13.12 -7.33
N THR A 58 -18.49 -14.06 -7.88
CA THR A 58 -18.41 -15.43 -7.36
C THR A 58 -17.52 -15.51 -6.12
N VAL A 59 -16.33 -14.93 -6.18
CA VAL A 59 -15.34 -15.06 -5.10
C VAL A 59 -15.69 -14.21 -3.87
N SER A 60 -16.34 -13.06 -4.06
CA SER A 60 -16.76 -12.19 -2.96
C SER A 60 -17.76 -12.84 -2.00
N GLN A 61 -18.46 -13.87 -2.46
CA GLN A 61 -19.40 -14.65 -1.61
C GLN A 61 -18.68 -15.67 -0.73
N THR A 62 -17.46 -16.04 -1.05
CA THR A 62 -16.70 -17.10 -0.37
C THR A 62 -15.42 -16.59 0.29
N ALA A 63 -14.82 -15.53 -0.24
CA ALA A 63 -13.63 -14.91 0.34
C ALA A 63 -13.99 -14.19 1.65
N THR A 64 -13.21 -14.46 2.69
CA THR A 64 -13.35 -13.81 4.00
C THR A 64 -12.29 -12.72 4.21
N GLU A 65 -11.19 -12.80 3.51
CA GLU A 65 -10.05 -11.87 3.61
C GLU A 65 -9.72 -11.28 2.23
N ILE A 66 -9.60 -9.96 2.18
CA ILE A 66 -9.32 -9.22 0.95
C ILE A 66 -8.18 -8.22 1.14
N HIS A 67 -7.33 -8.08 0.12
CA HIS A 67 -6.38 -6.98 0.00
C HIS A 67 -6.63 -6.20 -1.28
N ILE A 68 -6.75 -4.86 -1.17
CA ILE A 68 -6.99 -3.99 -2.34
C ILE A 68 -5.65 -3.58 -2.95
N ALA A 69 -5.27 -4.27 -4.03
CA ALA A 69 -3.98 -4.12 -4.70
C ALA A 69 -4.03 -3.10 -5.85
N ILE A 70 -4.46 -1.88 -5.54
CA ILE A 70 -4.59 -0.76 -6.48
C ILE A 70 -3.62 0.36 -6.08
N GLY A 71 -2.70 0.73 -6.98
CA GLY A 71 -1.68 1.73 -6.73
C GLY A 71 -2.21 3.17 -6.59
N ASN A 72 -3.27 3.52 -7.34
CA ASN A 72 -3.91 4.83 -7.23
C ASN A 72 -4.63 4.98 -5.89
N ASN A 73 -4.30 6.02 -5.13
CA ASN A 73 -4.76 6.23 -3.76
C ASN A 73 -6.29 6.40 -3.66
N ALA A 74 -6.86 7.25 -4.51
CA ALA A 74 -8.30 7.51 -4.52
C ALA A 74 -9.10 6.27 -4.97
N ALA A 75 -8.65 5.58 -6.01
CA ALA A 75 -9.28 4.35 -6.48
C ALA A 75 -9.18 3.23 -5.43
N ARG A 76 -8.04 3.10 -4.73
CA ARG A 76 -7.88 2.13 -3.64
C ARG A 76 -8.84 2.41 -2.50
N GLN A 77 -8.98 3.69 -2.11
CA GLN A 77 -9.94 4.10 -1.08
C GLN A 77 -11.38 3.78 -1.51
N ALA A 78 -11.79 4.18 -2.72
CA ALA A 78 -13.15 3.95 -3.21
C ALA A 78 -13.52 2.45 -3.24
N GLU A 79 -12.58 1.59 -3.66
CA GLU A 79 -12.82 0.14 -3.64
C GLU A 79 -12.87 -0.41 -2.21
N ALA A 80 -12.03 0.07 -1.30
CA ALA A 80 -12.08 -0.35 0.11
C ALA A 80 -13.43 0.03 0.77
N GLU A 81 -13.96 1.20 0.47
CA GLU A 81 -15.27 1.65 0.95
C GLU A 81 -16.41 0.82 0.34
N ALA A 82 -16.35 0.55 -0.97
CA ALA A 82 -17.35 -0.25 -1.68
C ALA A 82 -17.38 -1.73 -1.22
N LEU A 83 -16.25 -2.25 -0.76
CA LEU A 83 -16.07 -3.63 -0.33
C LEU A 83 -16.10 -3.81 1.19
N GLY A 84 -16.57 -2.82 1.92
CA GLY A 84 -16.53 -2.70 3.38
C GLY A 84 -17.15 -3.84 4.19
N GLN A 85 -17.82 -4.81 3.56
CA GLN A 85 -18.30 -6.04 4.21
C GLN A 85 -17.22 -7.14 4.27
N LEU A 86 -16.14 -7.02 3.50
CA LEU A 86 -15.04 -7.95 3.49
C LEU A 86 -13.94 -7.49 4.44
N MET A 87 -13.30 -8.45 5.10
CA MET A 87 -12.22 -8.13 6.03
C MET A 87 -10.96 -7.71 5.28
N LEU A 88 -10.62 -6.42 5.34
CA LEU A 88 -9.37 -5.91 4.81
C LEU A 88 -8.19 -6.45 5.60
N VAL A 89 -7.26 -7.12 4.92
CA VAL A 89 -6.05 -7.66 5.53
C VAL A 89 -4.80 -7.01 4.95
N SER A 90 -3.81 -6.81 5.81
CA SER A 90 -2.51 -6.31 5.39
C SER A 90 -1.64 -7.45 4.86
N VAL A 91 -0.87 -7.15 3.80
CA VAL A 91 0.12 -8.07 3.24
C VAL A 91 1.51 -7.48 3.46
N VAL A 92 2.34 -8.21 4.19
CA VAL A 92 3.72 -7.81 4.51
C VAL A 92 4.66 -8.83 3.90
N HIS A 93 5.51 -8.40 3.00
CA HIS A 93 6.50 -9.26 2.36
C HIS A 93 7.45 -9.85 3.42
N PRO A 94 7.85 -11.12 3.34
CA PRO A 94 8.74 -11.75 4.35
C PRO A 94 10.10 -11.04 4.54
N GLN A 95 10.57 -10.32 3.52
CA GLN A 95 11.82 -9.54 3.58
C GLN A 95 11.60 -8.07 3.98
N ALA A 96 10.39 -7.67 4.36
CA ALA A 96 10.16 -6.35 4.94
C ALA A 96 10.63 -6.31 6.39
N CYS A 97 11.13 -5.16 6.82
CA CYS A 97 11.56 -4.93 8.20
C CYS A 97 10.53 -4.04 8.91
N VAL A 98 9.60 -4.66 9.61
CA VAL A 98 8.52 -3.95 10.31
C VAL A 98 8.71 -4.09 11.82
N SER A 99 8.86 -2.96 12.51
CA SER A 99 9.01 -2.93 13.96
C SER A 99 7.76 -3.44 14.66
N ALA A 100 7.94 -4.27 15.69
CA ALA A 100 6.86 -4.70 16.57
C ALA A 100 6.25 -3.55 17.39
N PHE A 101 6.92 -2.40 17.46
CA PHE A 101 6.44 -1.19 18.13
C PHE A 101 5.76 -0.21 17.19
N SER A 102 5.68 -0.50 15.89
CA SER A 102 4.90 0.29 14.93
C SER A 102 3.42 -0.07 14.98
N GLN A 103 2.58 0.85 14.52
CA GLN A 103 1.14 0.63 14.39
C GLN A 103 0.75 0.65 12.91
N MET A 104 -0.02 -0.35 12.49
CA MET A 104 -0.43 -0.49 11.10
C MET A 104 -1.93 -0.73 11.01
N GLY A 105 -2.63 0.15 10.27
CA GLY A 105 -4.04 -0.02 9.94
C GLY A 105 -4.29 -1.24 9.04
N ALA A 106 -5.55 -1.61 8.88
CA ALA A 106 -5.96 -2.71 8.01
C ALA A 106 -5.65 -2.42 6.53
N GLY A 107 -5.46 -3.46 5.73
CA GLY A 107 -5.30 -3.33 4.27
C GLY A 107 -3.99 -2.70 3.81
N CYS A 108 -2.97 -2.56 4.67
CA CYS A 108 -1.68 -2.05 4.29
C CYS A 108 -0.87 -3.07 3.48
N PHE A 109 -0.05 -2.56 2.57
CA PHE A 109 0.97 -3.34 1.88
C PHE A 109 2.36 -2.86 2.23
N VAL A 110 3.24 -3.78 2.65
CA VAL A 110 4.66 -3.50 2.89
C VAL A 110 5.49 -4.42 2.01
N ALA A 111 6.16 -3.85 1.02
CA ALA A 111 6.91 -4.59 0.00
C ALA A 111 8.27 -5.09 0.50
N ALA A 112 8.97 -5.86 -0.35
CA ALA A 112 10.31 -6.36 -0.07
C ALA A 112 11.29 -5.23 0.27
N CYS A 113 12.13 -5.45 1.27
CA CYS A 113 13.16 -4.52 1.74
C CYS A 113 12.64 -3.16 2.25
N ALA A 114 11.32 -2.98 2.36
CA ALA A 114 10.76 -1.80 2.99
C ALA A 114 10.98 -1.83 4.50
N VAL A 115 11.13 -0.65 5.10
CA VAL A 115 11.37 -0.49 6.55
C VAL A 115 10.24 0.33 7.16
N VAL A 116 9.67 -0.16 8.25
CA VAL A 116 8.75 0.59 9.12
C VAL A 116 9.36 0.57 10.53
N ALA A 117 9.85 1.72 10.95
CA ALA A 117 10.63 1.87 12.18
C ALA A 117 9.76 1.91 13.46
N PRO A 118 10.37 1.87 14.66
CA PRO A 118 9.63 1.94 15.91
C PRO A 118 8.77 3.21 16.03
N LEU A 119 7.58 3.06 16.61
CA LEU A 119 6.60 4.12 16.87
C LEU A 119 6.03 4.78 15.60
N ALA A 120 6.39 4.30 14.41
CA ALA A 120 5.72 4.73 13.18
C ALA A 120 4.25 4.31 13.18
N VAL A 121 3.36 5.19 12.69
CA VAL A 121 1.91 4.95 12.63
C VAL A 121 1.45 5.03 11.17
N MET A 122 0.85 3.97 10.68
CA MET A 122 0.27 3.92 9.34
C MET A 122 -1.25 3.75 9.41
N GLY A 123 -1.98 4.59 8.70
CA GLY A 123 -3.42 4.48 8.51
C GLY A 123 -3.83 3.28 7.65
N VAL A 124 -5.13 3.11 7.46
CA VAL A 124 -5.72 2.05 6.61
C VAL A 124 -5.23 2.17 5.17
N GLY A 125 -4.95 1.05 4.53
CA GLY A 125 -4.66 0.98 3.11
C GLY A 125 -3.38 1.68 2.63
N VAL A 126 -2.42 1.93 3.52
CA VAL A 126 -1.12 2.53 3.17
C VAL A 126 -0.27 1.53 2.38
N ILE A 127 0.38 2.01 1.32
CA ILE A 127 1.39 1.24 0.58
C ILE A 127 2.78 1.75 0.93
N VAL A 128 3.65 0.87 1.41
CA VAL A 128 5.09 1.07 1.56
C VAL A 128 5.79 0.20 0.53
N ASN A 129 6.24 0.81 -0.57
CA ASN A 129 6.75 0.09 -1.72
C ASN A 129 8.20 -0.38 -1.51
N HIS A 130 8.78 -1.09 -2.48
CA HIS A 130 10.11 -1.71 -2.36
C HIS A 130 11.17 -0.71 -1.86
N SER A 131 11.90 -1.10 -0.83
CA SER A 131 12.99 -0.33 -0.22
C SER A 131 12.58 1.08 0.26
N ALA A 132 11.29 1.36 0.40
CA ALA A 132 10.83 2.60 1.02
C ALA A 132 10.98 2.55 2.54
N VAL A 133 11.15 3.70 3.16
CA VAL A 133 11.35 3.83 4.60
C VAL A 133 10.29 4.74 5.22
N ILE A 134 9.64 4.25 6.27
CA ILE A 134 8.89 5.08 7.22
C ILE A 134 9.67 5.01 8.53
N ASP A 135 10.29 6.13 8.90
CA ASP A 135 11.20 6.21 10.04
C ASP A 135 10.43 6.39 11.37
N HIS A 136 11.18 6.38 12.49
CA HIS A 136 10.62 6.42 13.85
C HIS A 136 9.68 7.61 14.06
N ASP A 137 8.61 7.42 14.82
CA ASP A 137 7.62 8.46 15.17
C ASP A 137 6.93 9.14 13.97
N ALA A 138 7.13 8.65 12.74
CA ALA A 138 6.47 9.19 11.56
C ALA A 138 5.00 8.74 11.49
N GLU A 139 4.12 9.63 11.05
CA GLU A 139 2.69 9.36 10.89
C GLU A 139 2.31 9.43 9.40
N VAL A 140 1.72 8.36 8.87
CA VAL A 140 1.28 8.28 7.47
C VAL A 140 -0.22 8.05 7.42
N GLY A 141 -0.96 9.03 6.91
CA GLY A 141 -2.42 9.01 6.80
C GLY A 141 -2.93 7.95 5.82
N ALA A 142 -4.21 7.58 6.01
CA ALA A 142 -4.85 6.49 5.29
C ALA A 142 -4.76 6.63 3.76
N PHE A 143 -4.63 5.49 3.08
CA PHE A 143 -4.54 5.38 1.61
C PHE A 143 -3.38 6.15 0.97
N SER A 144 -2.35 6.50 1.73
CA SER A 144 -1.12 7.09 1.17
C SER A 144 -0.23 6.03 0.52
N HIS A 145 0.65 6.45 -0.39
CA HIS A 145 1.59 5.59 -1.11
C HIS A 145 2.99 6.14 -1.02
N ILE A 146 3.87 5.45 -0.33
CA ILE A 146 5.29 5.71 -0.26
C ILE A 146 5.94 4.84 -1.34
N ALA A 147 6.31 5.47 -2.45
CA ALA A 147 6.80 4.77 -3.63
C ALA A 147 8.21 4.20 -3.40
N GLN A 148 8.74 3.48 -4.39
CA GLN A 148 10.00 2.76 -4.28
C GLN A 148 11.14 3.71 -3.88
N LEU A 149 11.99 3.29 -2.93
CA LEU A 149 13.15 4.04 -2.46
C LEU A 149 12.84 5.41 -1.81
N ALA A 150 11.57 5.74 -1.60
CA ALA A 150 11.20 6.98 -0.93
C ALA A 150 11.40 6.88 0.58
N SER A 151 11.69 8.02 1.23
CA SER A 151 11.92 8.08 2.67
C SER A 151 11.02 9.11 3.33
N VAL A 152 10.30 8.67 4.36
CA VAL A 152 9.56 9.51 5.29
C VAL A 152 10.35 9.52 6.59
N CYS A 153 11.05 10.62 6.87
CA CYS A 153 11.96 10.72 8.00
C CYS A 153 11.23 10.89 9.34
N GLY A 154 11.98 10.79 10.44
CA GLY A 154 11.44 10.80 11.80
C GLY A 154 10.52 11.98 12.12
N HIS A 155 9.43 11.74 12.82
CA HIS A 155 8.40 12.71 13.20
C HIS A 155 7.69 13.43 12.03
N ALA A 156 7.93 13.05 10.77
CA ALA A 156 7.18 13.60 9.64
C ALA A 156 5.71 13.17 9.70
N ARG A 157 4.80 14.04 9.25
CA ARG A 157 3.37 13.79 9.28
C ARG A 157 2.77 13.93 7.89
N LEU A 158 2.18 12.87 7.39
CA LEU A 158 1.50 12.83 6.10
C LEU A 158 0.00 12.66 6.31
N GLY A 159 -0.77 13.49 5.64
CA GLY A 159 -2.22 13.38 5.57
C GLY A 159 -2.68 12.16 4.77
N ARG A 160 -3.95 12.13 4.43
CA ARG A 160 -4.58 11.04 3.67
C ARG A 160 -4.25 11.16 2.19
N ARG A 161 -4.14 10.01 1.52
CA ARG A 161 -3.92 9.91 0.06
C ARG A 161 -2.68 10.64 -0.44
N VAL A 162 -1.70 10.89 0.44
CA VAL A 162 -0.42 11.46 0.02
C VAL A 162 0.33 10.47 -0.86
N SER A 163 0.91 10.97 -1.95
CA SER A 163 1.82 10.21 -2.81
C SER A 163 3.23 10.74 -2.65
N VAL A 164 4.14 9.93 -2.11
CA VAL A 164 5.58 10.23 -2.07
C VAL A 164 6.24 9.48 -3.22
N GLY A 165 6.69 10.22 -4.25
CA GLY A 165 7.25 9.67 -5.47
C GLY A 165 8.54 8.88 -5.25
N SER A 166 8.90 8.04 -6.21
CA SER A 166 10.10 7.17 -6.10
C SER A 166 11.36 7.98 -5.80
N GLY A 167 12.12 7.56 -4.77
CA GLY A 167 13.33 8.24 -4.34
C GLY A 167 13.13 9.63 -3.73
N ALA A 168 11.88 10.07 -3.52
CA ALA A 168 11.60 11.34 -2.85
C ALA A 168 11.82 11.24 -1.33
N VAL A 169 12.12 12.37 -0.69
CA VAL A 169 12.42 12.44 0.74
C VAL A 169 11.52 13.48 1.40
N VAL A 170 10.86 13.06 2.47
CA VAL A 170 10.15 13.94 3.40
C VAL A 170 11.05 14.10 4.62
N LEU A 171 11.59 15.31 4.83
CA LEU A 171 12.54 15.58 5.92
C LEU A 171 11.89 15.48 7.31
N PRO A 172 12.69 15.34 8.38
CA PRO A 172 12.17 15.25 9.73
C PRO A 172 11.25 16.43 10.08
N PHE A 173 10.15 16.15 10.79
CA PHE A 173 9.13 17.11 11.22
C PHE A 173 8.33 17.79 10.10
N ALA A 174 8.59 17.52 8.83
CA ALA A 174 7.80 18.07 7.73
C ALA A 174 6.36 17.55 7.76
N VAL A 175 5.40 18.40 7.36
CA VAL A 175 3.98 18.08 7.33
C VAL A 175 3.45 18.18 5.91
N LEU A 176 2.90 17.09 5.39
CA LEU A 176 2.21 17.06 4.09
C LEU A 176 0.71 16.91 4.34
N GLY A 177 -0.08 17.84 3.80
CA GLY A 177 -1.55 17.79 3.88
C GLY A 177 -2.14 16.66 3.04
N ASP A 178 -3.45 16.49 3.13
CA ASP A 178 -4.18 15.50 2.32
C ASP A 178 -3.99 15.77 0.82
N ASP A 179 -3.97 14.69 0.03
CA ASP A 179 -3.89 14.74 -1.44
C ASP A 179 -2.63 15.44 -2.01
N VAL A 180 -1.59 15.59 -1.21
CA VAL A 180 -0.30 16.08 -1.68
C VAL A 180 0.42 14.99 -2.48
N VAL A 181 0.93 15.39 -3.65
CA VAL A 181 1.79 14.55 -4.49
C VAL A 181 3.19 15.15 -4.51
N LEU A 182 4.15 14.45 -3.91
CA LEU A 182 5.57 14.78 -3.98
C LEU A 182 6.20 14.04 -5.16
N SER A 183 6.68 14.76 -6.17
CA SER A 183 7.25 14.19 -7.39
C SER A 183 8.47 13.30 -7.11
N PRO A 184 8.79 12.33 -7.99
CA PRO A 184 9.98 11.50 -7.83
C PRO A 184 11.26 12.32 -7.62
N GLY A 185 12.13 11.89 -6.71
CA GLY A 185 13.41 12.53 -6.39
C GLY A 185 13.31 13.88 -5.70
N SER A 186 12.12 14.37 -5.36
CA SER A 186 11.92 15.66 -4.70
C SER A 186 12.14 15.59 -3.20
N VAL A 187 12.44 16.75 -2.58
CA VAL A 187 12.69 16.84 -1.13
C VAL A 187 11.71 17.83 -0.50
N ALA A 188 10.80 17.33 0.32
CA ALA A 188 9.93 18.15 1.15
C ALA A 188 10.67 18.54 2.45
N SER A 189 11.09 19.79 2.54
CA SER A 189 11.88 20.34 3.68
C SER A 189 11.05 21.15 4.68
N GLY A 190 9.73 21.21 4.48
CA GLY A 190 8.82 21.99 5.34
C GLY A 190 7.37 21.56 5.11
N ASN A 191 6.44 22.42 5.46
CA ASN A 191 5.02 22.11 5.41
C ASN A 191 4.44 22.34 4.00
N LEU A 192 3.87 21.30 3.41
CA LEU A 192 3.17 21.31 2.12
C LEU A 192 1.68 20.99 2.41
N LEU A 193 0.91 22.01 2.81
CA LEU A 193 -0.41 21.80 3.42
C LEU A 193 -1.56 21.77 2.42
N THR A 194 -1.37 22.33 1.22
CA THR A 194 -2.44 22.38 0.21
C THR A 194 -2.32 21.24 -0.77
N PRO A 195 -3.45 20.58 -1.16
CA PRO A 195 -3.44 19.56 -2.21
C PRO A 195 -2.78 20.07 -3.48
N GLY A 196 -2.09 19.18 -4.19
CA GLY A 196 -1.44 19.47 -5.45
C GLY A 196 -0.11 18.77 -5.62
N VAL A 197 0.56 19.03 -6.74
CA VAL A 197 1.84 18.44 -7.11
C VAL A 197 2.99 19.36 -6.72
N TYR A 198 3.96 18.79 -6.02
CA TYR A 198 5.17 19.48 -5.57
C TYR A 198 6.41 18.82 -6.15
N SER A 199 7.36 19.62 -6.61
CA SER A 199 8.59 19.12 -7.24
C SER A 199 9.81 19.96 -6.88
N GLY A 200 10.99 19.35 -6.92
CA GLY A 200 12.29 19.99 -6.71
C GLY A 200 12.91 19.74 -5.32
N THR A 201 14.05 20.40 -5.08
CA THR A 201 14.82 20.35 -3.82
C THR A 201 15.28 21.79 -3.47
N PRO A 202 14.57 22.48 -2.57
CA PRO A 202 13.33 22.08 -1.89
C PRO A 202 12.12 21.98 -2.82
N ALA A 203 11.14 21.12 -2.46
CA ALA A 203 9.93 20.95 -3.25
C ALA A 203 9.02 22.17 -3.15
N VAL A 204 8.59 22.67 -4.32
CA VAL A 204 7.64 23.77 -4.46
C VAL A 204 6.42 23.30 -5.26
N LYS A 205 5.27 23.92 -5.03
CA LYS A 205 4.03 23.59 -5.74
C LYS A 205 4.17 23.95 -7.23
N ILE A 206 3.80 23.01 -8.11
CA ILE A 206 3.83 23.18 -9.57
C ILE A 206 2.44 23.03 -10.22
N GLU A 207 1.48 22.39 -9.52
CA GLU A 207 0.07 22.22 -9.91
C GLU A 207 -0.85 22.26 -8.69
#